data_07eef7137f678153160c1734d8a29b13
#
_entry.id   07eef7137f678153160c1734d8a29b13
#
_cell.length_a   1.000
_cell.length_b   1.000
_cell.length_c   1.000
_cell.angle_alpha   90.00
_cell.angle_beta   90.00
_cell.angle_gamma   90.00
#
_symmetry.space_group_name_H-M   'P 1'
#
loop_
_entity.id
_entity.type
_entity.pdbx_description
1 polymer ?
#
loop_
_entity_poly.entity_id
_entity_poly.type
_entity_poly.pdbx_seq_one_letter_code
_entity_poly.pdbx_strand_id
1 'polypeptide(L)'
;MDHVAASVLWEVFQIEEQTLAEQQAAEKATKAAFAELNQIFNTAADGMCLIDKDFNVLKINNTFAQMFLINKQKTKGKKCYDILPGPACNTSRCCLSRVLEGEKRIEFETQKKRSDGSEILCIVTASPFFGADGEMIGIVEDTKDISLLKDAENKLQKSFQDLQKAFEGTILAMSQTVESKDPYTAGHQRRVSNLAYAIALEMGLSTHQADGIRMAGLIHDIGKISVPAEILTKPGHITKKEIALIKDHPQVGYDILKGIEFPWPIAQIVLQHHEKMDGSGYPQGLLGKDILLEARIMGVADVLEGIASYRPYRPALGIDAALKEITENKNLLYDAQVVDICLKLFQEKQFEFEKKVFDNFRFG
;
A
#
# COMPACT_ATOMS: atom_id res chain seq x y z
N MET A 1 -59.95 11.82 74.26
CA MET A 1 -58.85 12.51 73.55
C MET A 1 -57.65 11.60 73.20
N ASP A 2 -57.52 10.46 73.91
CA ASP A 2 -56.30 9.62 73.73
C ASP A 2 -56.25 8.75 72.45
N HIS A 3 -57.41 8.40 71.87
CA HIS A 3 -57.41 7.58 70.63
C HIS A 3 -57.01 8.33 69.41
N VAL A 4 -57.27 9.62 69.25
CA VAL A 4 -56.92 10.46 68.14
C VAL A 4 -55.40 10.74 68.13
N ALA A 5 -54.82 11.01 69.29
CA ALA A 5 -53.39 11.22 69.45
C ALA A 5 -52.57 9.95 69.09
N ALA A 6 -53.05 8.77 69.52
CA ALA A 6 -52.40 7.49 69.18
C ALA A 6 -52.44 7.17 67.65
N SER A 7 -53.59 7.49 67.01
CA SER A 7 -53.73 7.30 65.56
C SER A 7 -52.80 8.22 64.79
N VAL A 8 -52.65 9.47 65.15
CA VAL A 8 -51.74 10.43 64.52
C VAL A 8 -50.28 10.03 64.72
N LEU A 9 -49.93 9.58 65.93
CA LEU A 9 -48.53 9.07 66.16
C LEU A 9 -48.21 7.82 65.36
N TRP A 10 -49.19 6.93 65.18
CA TRP A 10 -49.03 5.75 64.35
C TRP A 10 -48.83 6.12 62.85
N GLU A 11 -49.62 7.04 62.33
CA GLU A 11 -49.44 7.53 60.92
C GLU A 11 -48.06 8.20 60.70
N VAL A 12 -47.67 9.04 61.69
CA VAL A 12 -46.31 9.66 61.61
C VAL A 12 -45.24 8.60 61.66
N PHE A 13 -45.33 7.58 62.48
CA PHE A 13 -44.39 6.50 62.57
C PHE A 13 -44.31 5.69 61.24
N GLN A 14 -45.44 5.39 60.60
CA GLN A 14 -45.50 4.71 59.31
C GLN A 14 -44.88 5.55 58.18
N ILE A 15 -45.08 6.87 58.16
CA ILE A 15 -44.46 7.80 57.20
C ILE A 15 -42.97 7.85 57.43
N GLU A 16 -42.48 7.89 58.66
CA GLU A 16 -41.03 7.87 58.93
C GLU A 16 -40.37 6.56 58.51
N GLU A 17 -40.97 5.39 58.76
CA GLU A 17 -40.49 4.11 58.35
C GLU A 17 -40.44 4.02 56.82
N GLN A 18 -41.47 4.48 56.11
CA GLN A 18 -41.52 4.49 54.65
C GLN A 18 -40.45 5.41 54.08
N THR A 19 -40.29 6.61 54.63
CA THR A 19 -39.25 7.57 54.19
C THR A 19 -37.86 7.01 54.40
N LEU A 20 -37.57 6.34 55.49
CA LEU A 20 -36.33 5.70 55.82
C LEU A 20 -36.00 4.55 54.79
N ALA A 21 -37.03 3.72 54.49
CA ALA A 21 -36.90 2.62 53.54
C ALA A 21 -36.64 3.13 52.15
N GLU A 22 -37.29 4.22 51.70
CA GLU A 22 -37.05 4.87 50.41
C GLU A 22 -35.65 5.47 50.34
N GLN A 23 -35.16 6.13 51.38
CA GLN A 23 -33.78 6.65 51.46
C GLN A 23 -32.74 5.54 51.37
N GLN A 24 -32.95 4.42 52.10
CA GLN A 24 -32.05 3.27 52.07
C GLN A 24 -32.01 2.62 50.67
N ALA A 25 -33.19 2.49 50.02
CA ALA A 25 -33.29 1.97 48.66
C ALA A 25 -32.58 2.87 47.65
N ALA A 26 -32.75 4.19 47.74
CA ALA A 26 -32.06 5.17 46.88
C ALA A 26 -30.53 5.15 47.09
N GLU A 27 -30.08 5.08 48.35
CA GLU A 27 -28.65 4.97 48.67
C GLU A 27 -28.03 3.68 48.10
N LYS A 28 -28.76 2.54 48.27
CA LYS A 28 -28.32 1.25 47.71
C LYS A 28 -28.26 1.28 46.19
N ALA A 29 -29.25 1.86 45.54
CA ALA A 29 -29.26 2.03 44.08
C ALA A 29 -28.07 2.91 43.58
N THR A 30 -27.81 4.02 44.28
CA THR A 30 -26.71 4.91 43.99
C THR A 30 -25.34 4.21 44.14
N LYS A 31 -25.18 3.45 45.24
CA LYS A 31 -23.95 2.66 45.44
C LYS A 31 -23.77 1.58 44.37
N ALA A 32 -24.83 0.91 43.95
CA ALA A 32 -24.78 -0.10 42.89
C ALA A 32 -24.40 0.53 41.56
N ALA A 33 -25.05 1.63 41.15
CA ALA A 33 -24.72 2.35 39.91
C ALA A 33 -23.27 2.88 39.91
N PHE A 34 -22.81 3.41 41.04
CA PHE A 34 -21.43 3.86 41.17
C PHE A 34 -20.41 2.71 41.02
N ALA A 35 -20.70 1.55 41.60
CA ALA A 35 -19.87 0.37 41.51
C ALA A 35 -19.78 -0.14 40.06
N GLU A 36 -20.90 -0.17 39.34
CA GLU A 36 -20.99 -0.55 37.95
C GLU A 36 -20.17 0.39 37.03
N LEU A 37 -20.42 1.70 37.14
CA LEU A 37 -19.66 2.71 36.39
C LEU A 37 -18.15 2.64 36.70
N ASN A 38 -17.80 2.41 37.96
CA ASN A 38 -16.38 2.25 38.31
C ASN A 38 -15.76 0.98 37.75
N GLN A 39 -16.56 -0.10 37.65
CA GLN A 39 -16.12 -1.33 36.99
C GLN A 39 -15.89 -1.08 35.50
N ILE A 40 -16.86 -0.48 34.79
CA ILE A 40 -16.72 -0.13 33.33
C ILE A 40 -15.48 0.71 33.12
N PHE A 41 -15.28 1.77 33.90
CA PHE A 41 -14.10 2.63 33.80
C PHE A 41 -12.78 1.87 34.00
N ASN A 42 -12.73 0.94 34.96
CA ASN A 42 -11.50 0.21 35.28
C ASN A 42 -11.22 -0.99 34.38
N THR A 43 -12.22 -1.48 33.64
CA THR A 43 -12.07 -2.59 32.67
C THR A 43 -12.01 -2.12 31.23
N ALA A 44 -12.10 -0.81 30.98
CA ALA A 44 -11.92 -0.25 29.64
C ALA A 44 -10.57 -0.67 29.05
N ALA A 45 -10.56 -1.02 27.76
CA ALA A 45 -9.36 -1.49 27.04
C ALA A 45 -8.30 -0.40 26.92
N ASP A 46 -8.74 0.85 26.80
CA ASP A 46 -7.86 2.01 26.64
C ASP A 46 -7.56 2.67 28.00
N GLY A 47 -6.44 3.34 28.09
CA GLY A 47 -6.01 4.06 29.29
C GLY A 47 -6.77 5.37 29.44
N MET A 48 -7.59 5.50 30.49
CA MET A 48 -8.40 6.71 30.72
C MET A 48 -7.86 7.55 31.88
N CYS A 49 -7.78 8.86 31.66
CA CYS A 49 -7.39 9.86 32.65
C CYS A 49 -8.39 11.02 32.69
N LEU A 50 -8.95 11.33 33.86
CA LEU A 50 -9.77 12.50 34.09
C LEU A 50 -8.91 13.61 34.68
N ILE A 51 -8.94 14.78 34.06
CA ILE A 51 -8.12 15.95 34.41
C ILE A 51 -9.05 17.14 34.60
N ASP A 52 -8.91 17.87 35.71
CA ASP A 52 -9.70 19.08 35.97
C ASP A 52 -9.17 20.30 35.17
N LYS A 53 -9.90 21.43 35.29
CA LYS A 53 -9.54 22.70 34.63
C LYS A 53 -8.18 23.25 35.07
N ASP A 54 -7.71 22.85 36.26
CA ASP A 54 -6.44 23.27 36.84
C ASP A 54 -5.31 22.26 36.60
N PHE A 55 -5.46 21.34 35.60
CA PHE A 55 -4.50 20.30 35.27
C PHE A 55 -4.31 19.20 36.33
N ASN A 56 -5.10 19.16 37.40
CA ASN A 56 -4.96 18.09 38.37
C ASN A 56 -5.65 16.81 37.87
N VAL A 57 -4.98 15.69 38.08
CA VAL A 57 -5.55 14.37 37.79
C VAL A 57 -6.60 14.02 38.86
N LEU A 58 -7.85 13.91 38.45
CA LEU A 58 -8.96 13.50 39.26
C LEU A 58 -8.99 11.98 39.46
N LYS A 59 -8.83 11.25 38.36
CA LYS A 59 -8.94 9.78 38.36
C LYS A 59 -8.23 9.20 37.11
N ILE A 60 -7.62 8.03 37.28
CA ILE A 60 -7.15 7.18 36.18
C ILE A 60 -7.75 5.78 36.33
N ASN A 61 -7.92 5.07 35.21
CA ASN A 61 -8.35 3.68 35.21
C ASN A 61 -7.14 2.73 35.43
N ASN A 62 -7.42 1.44 35.55
CA ASN A 62 -6.39 0.43 35.75
C ASN A 62 -5.50 0.29 34.50
N THR A 63 -6.08 0.35 33.31
CA THR A 63 -5.37 0.25 32.02
C THR A 63 -4.35 1.38 31.86
N PHE A 64 -4.73 2.62 32.21
CA PHE A 64 -3.80 3.76 32.17
C PHE A 64 -2.62 3.54 33.15
N ALA A 65 -2.92 3.10 34.36
CA ALA A 65 -1.88 2.84 35.37
C ALA A 65 -0.91 1.73 34.91
N GLN A 66 -1.42 0.67 34.32
CA GLN A 66 -0.61 -0.43 33.77
C GLN A 66 0.19 0.01 32.53
N MET A 67 -0.46 0.71 31.60
CA MET A 67 0.15 1.19 30.35
C MET A 67 1.38 2.06 30.62
N PHE A 68 1.28 2.97 31.59
CA PHE A 68 2.36 3.90 31.94
C PHE A 68 3.22 3.49 33.13
N LEU A 69 2.97 2.31 33.70
CA LEU A 69 3.70 1.74 34.85
C LEU A 69 3.70 2.68 36.06
N ILE A 70 2.54 3.33 36.33
CA ILE A 70 2.39 4.31 37.42
C ILE A 70 1.50 3.80 38.54
N ASN A 71 1.77 4.25 39.76
CA ASN A 71 0.94 3.91 40.92
C ASN A 71 -0.30 4.80 40.97
N LYS A 72 -1.48 4.19 40.73
CA LYS A 72 -2.78 4.86 40.70
C LYS A 72 -3.08 5.72 41.94
N GLN A 73 -2.70 5.24 43.13
CA GLN A 73 -2.95 5.94 44.39
C GLN A 73 -2.13 7.23 44.55
N LYS A 74 -0.98 7.31 43.86
CA LYS A 74 -0.07 8.46 43.93
C LYS A 74 -0.32 9.52 42.87
N THR A 75 -1.33 9.34 42.00
CA THR A 75 -1.61 10.27 40.89
C THR A 75 -2.69 11.31 41.22
N LYS A 76 -3.66 10.98 42.08
CA LYS A 76 -4.78 11.85 42.39
C LYS A 76 -4.31 13.19 42.95
N GLY A 77 -4.81 14.28 42.39
CA GLY A 77 -4.48 15.66 42.77
C GLY A 77 -3.11 16.17 42.31
N LYS A 78 -2.30 15.34 41.61
CA LYS A 78 -1.07 15.81 40.98
C LYS A 78 -1.36 16.42 39.60
N LYS A 79 -0.48 17.28 39.14
CA LYS A 79 -0.58 17.85 37.80
C LYS A 79 -0.34 16.76 36.73
N CYS A 80 -1.14 16.76 35.67
CA CYS A 80 -1.04 15.75 34.60
C CYS A 80 0.35 15.75 33.94
N TYR A 81 0.95 16.93 33.77
CA TYR A 81 2.27 17.08 33.18
C TYR A 81 3.43 16.65 34.11
N ASP A 82 3.21 16.51 35.43
CA ASP A 82 4.18 15.92 36.35
C ASP A 82 4.13 14.38 36.35
N ILE A 83 2.99 13.81 35.95
CA ILE A 83 2.78 12.36 35.86
C ILE A 83 3.27 11.83 34.53
N LEU A 84 2.86 12.46 33.45
CA LEU A 84 3.22 12.11 32.07
C LEU A 84 3.60 13.37 31.30
N PRO A 85 4.83 13.87 31.47
CA PRO A 85 5.31 15.01 30.71
C PRO A 85 5.35 14.68 29.21
N GLY A 86 4.91 15.62 28.39
CA GLY A 86 4.93 15.50 26.94
C GLY A 86 5.26 16.83 26.26
N PRO A 87 5.62 16.82 24.97
CA PRO A 87 6.05 18.02 24.23
C PRO A 87 4.93 19.07 24.05
N ALA A 88 3.67 18.68 24.24
CA ALA A 88 2.53 19.58 24.21
C ALA A 88 2.18 20.19 25.58
N CYS A 89 2.75 19.66 26.68
CA CYS A 89 2.46 20.18 28.02
C CYS A 89 2.87 21.65 28.18
N ASN A 90 2.04 22.41 28.86
CA ASN A 90 2.24 23.85 29.09
C ASN A 90 2.40 24.70 27.81
N THR A 91 1.85 24.26 26.70
CA THR A 91 1.82 25.00 25.42
C THR A 91 0.37 25.13 24.92
N SER A 92 0.14 25.97 23.93
CA SER A 92 -1.15 26.08 23.22
C SER A 92 -1.60 24.78 22.53
N ARG A 93 -0.73 23.78 22.41
CA ARG A 93 -1.05 22.46 21.86
C ARG A 93 -1.53 21.48 22.93
N CYS A 94 -1.59 21.87 24.20
CA CYS A 94 -2.08 21.04 25.28
C CYS A 94 -3.58 20.71 25.09
N CYS A 95 -3.96 19.45 25.23
CA CYS A 95 -5.35 18.99 25.07
C CYS A 95 -6.33 19.76 25.95
N LEU A 96 -5.99 19.93 27.23
CA LEU A 96 -6.87 20.66 28.15
C LEU A 96 -7.03 22.13 27.72
N SER A 97 -5.93 22.81 27.36
CA SER A 97 -6.00 24.20 26.90
C SER A 97 -6.89 24.37 25.67
N ARG A 98 -6.73 23.49 24.69
CA ARG A 98 -7.53 23.52 23.44
C ARG A 98 -9.02 23.25 23.70
N VAL A 99 -9.33 22.30 24.59
CA VAL A 99 -10.74 22.03 24.98
C VAL A 99 -11.32 23.20 25.75
N LEU A 100 -10.53 23.88 26.62
CA LEU A 100 -10.96 25.09 27.31
C LEU A 100 -11.21 26.27 26.34
N GLU A 101 -10.52 26.29 25.21
CA GLU A 101 -10.72 27.26 24.11
C GLU A 101 -11.93 26.90 23.22
N GLY A 102 -12.62 25.79 23.46
CA GLY A 102 -13.87 25.41 22.81
C GLY A 102 -13.82 24.22 21.86
N GLU A 103 -12.69 23.53 21.74
CA GLU A 103 -12.63 22.31 20.96
C GLU A 103 -13.41 21.17 21.64
N LYS A 104 -14.30 20.52 20.90
CA LYS A 104 -15.18 19.47 21.42
C LYS A 104 -14.52 18.09 21.51
N ARG A 105 -13.52 17.85 20.64
CA ARG A 105 -12.77 16.59 20.60
C ARG A 105 -11.43 16.85 19.92
N ILE A 106 -10.39 16.32 20.52
CA ILE A 106 -9.03 16.38 20.01
C ILE A 106 -8.55 14.94 19.86
N GLU A 107 -7.90 14.62 18.73
CA GLU A 107 -7.33 13.30 18.51
C GLU A 107 -6.02 13.46 17.75
N PHE A 108 -4.96 12.78 18.19
CA PHE A 108 -3.65 12.80 17.54
C PHE A 108 -2.79 11.61 17.96
N GLU A 109 -1.87 11.23 17.08
CA GLU A 109 -0.82 10.25 17.40
C GLU A 109 0.35 10.97 18.12
N THR A 110 0.90 10.32 19.13
CA THR A 110 2.06 10.83 19.88
C THR A 110 2.84 9.70 20.54
N GLN A 111 4.12 9.94 20.77
CA GLN A 111 4.91 9.09 21.64
C GLN A 111 4.79 9.58 23.09
N LYS A 112 4.52 8.65 24.01
CA LYS A 112 4.50 8.90 25.45
C LYS A 112 5.52 8.00 26.14
N LYS A 113 6.20 8.58 27.14
CA LYS A 113 7.24 7.90 27.92
C LYS A 113 6.62 7.27 29.16
N ARG A 114 6.93 5.99 29.41
CA ARG A 114 6.54 5.29 30.65
C ARG A 114 7.45 5.68 31.80
N SER A 115 7.05 5.32 33.04
CA SER A 115 7.86 5.63 34.22
C SER A 115 9.23 4.94 34.27
N ASP A 116 9.44 3.84 33.55
CA ASP A 116 10.71 3.13 33.40
C ASP A 116 11.60 3.70 32.29
N GLY A 117 11.13 4.73 31.58
CA GLY A 117 11.85 5.37 30.48
C GLY A 117 11.58 4.76 29.10
N SER A 118 10.88 3.64 28.99
CA SER A 118 10.43 3.09 27.71
C SER A 118 9.37 3.99 27.06
N GLU A 119 9.26 3.92 25.74
CA GLU A 119 8.33 4.73 24.97
C GLU A 119 7.26 3.85 24.33
N ILE A 120 6.03 4.39 24.24
CA ILE A 120 4.92 3.78 23.53
C ILE A 120 4.34 4.77 22.53
N LEU A 121 3.89 4.26 21.39
CA LEU A 121 3.16 5.04 20.43
C LEU A 121 1.67 4.97 20.74
N CYS A 122 1.05 6.13 20.93
CA CYS A 122 -0.34 6.21 21.36
C CYS A 122 -1.17 7.08 20.42
N ILE A 123 -2.44 6.72 20.29
CA ILE A 123 -3.48 7.69 19.92
C ILE A 123 -4.05 8.25 21.22
N VAL A 124 -4.05 9.57 21.33
CA VAL A 124 -4.65 10.30 22.44
C VAL A 124 -5.91 11.00 21.95
N THR A 125 -7.04 10.71 22.61
CA THR A 125 -8.29 11.42 22.38
C THR A 125 -8.64 12.20 23.67
N ALA A 126 -8.96 13.47 23.54
CA ALA A 126 -9.41 14.30 24.65
C ALA A 126 -10.77 14.92 24.35
N SER A 127 -11.68 14.88 25.31
CA SER A 127 -13.02 15.44 25.20
C SER A 127 -13.42 16.12 26.51
N PRO A 128 -14.30 17.16 26.47
CA PRO A 128 -14.77 17.82 27.67
C PRO A 128 -15.55 16.87 28.58
N PHE A 129 -15.36 17.01 29.90
CA PHE A 129 -16.05 16.27 30.92
C PHE A 129 -16.92 17.23 31.76
N PHE A 130 -18.18 16.90 31.88
CA PHE A 130 -19.19 17.77 32.53
C PHE A 130 -19.67 17.18 33.86
N GLY A 131 -20.01 18.07 34.79
CA GLY A 131 -20.66 17.74 36.05
C GLY A 131 -22.19 17.50 35.89
N ALA A 132 -22.82 17.12 36.99
CA ALA A 132 -24.27 16.91 37.03
C ALA A 132 -25.10 18.21 36.80
N ASP A 133 -24.49 19.35 37.02
CA ASP A 133 -25.04 20.69 36.79
C ASP A 133 -24.87 21.17 35.32
N GLY A 134 -24.23 20.36 34.48
CA GLY A 134 -23.91 20.69 33.10
C GLY A 134 -22.68 21.59 32.92
N GLU A 135 -22.02 21.99 34.02
CA GLU A 135 -20.79 22.75 33.95
C GLU A 135 -19.60 21.86 33.59
N MET A 136 -18.69 22.35 32.76
CA MET A 136 -17.47 21.64 32.42
C MET A 136 -16.57 21.52 33.65
N ILE A 137 -16.20 20.31 34.05
CA ILE A 137 -15.27 20.03 35.15
C ILE A 137 -13.83 19.95 34.66
N GLY A 138 -13.62 19.45 33.45
CA GLY A 138 -12.31 19.21 32.90
C GLY A 138 -12.38 18.41 31.61
N ILE A 139 -11.43 17.49 31.40
CA ILE A 139 -11.42 16.59 30.24
C ILE A 139 -11.31 15.12 30.65
N VAL A 140 -11.82 14.26 29.78
CA VAL A 140 -11.43 12.84 29.72
C VAL A 140 -10.37 12.72 28.62
N GLU A 141 -9.19 12.28 28.99
CA GLU A 141 -8.14 11.86 28.06
C GLU A 141 -8.19 10.33 27.98
N ASP A 142 -8.42 9.82 26.79
CA ASP A 142 -8.35 8.42 26.43
C ASP A 142 -7.05 8.17 25.65
N THR A 143 -6.32 7.13 26.03
CA THR A 143 -5.01 6.80 25.44
C THR A 143 -5.01 5.34 25.01
N LYS A 144 -4.87 5.12 23.71
CA LYS A 144 -4.77 3.81 23.08
C LYS A 144 -3.33 3.52 22.67
N ASP A 145 -2.76 2.44 23.20
CA ASP A 145 -1.44 1.96 22.76
C ASP A 145 -1.57 1.31 21.36
N ILE A 146 -0.89 1.87 20.36
CA ILE A 146 -0.88 1.38 18.99
C ILE A 146 0.49 0.81 18.57
N SER A 147 1.41 0.61 19.52
CA SER A 147 2.77 0.15 19.23
C SER A 147 2.77 -1.18 18.49
N LEU A 148 2.00 -2.17 18.97
CA LEU A 148 1.89 -3.48 18.32
C LEU A 148 1.27 -3.38 16.91
N LEU A 149 0.28 -2.51 16.73
CA LEU A 149 -0.35 -2.29 15.42
C LEU A 149 0.66 -1.72 14.43
N LYS A 150 1.39 -0.68 14.84
CA LYS A 150 2.42 -0.05 13.98
C LYS A 150 3.57 -1.00 13.66
N ASP A 151 4.01 -1.80 14.61
CA ASP A 151 5.03 -2.82 14.38
C ASP A 151 4.55 -3.87 13.37
N ALA A 152 3.30 -4.29 13.46
CA ALA A 152 2.71 -5.24 12.50
C ALA A 152 2.58 -4.63 11.10
N GLU A 153 2.10 -3.37 11.00
CA GLU A 153 2.05 -2.63 9.72
C GLU A 153 3.43 -2.51 9.08
N ASN A 154 4.44 -2.10 9.85
CA ASN A 154 5.81 -1.94 9.37
C ASN A 154 6.42 -3.28 8.89
N LYS A 155 6.18 -4.37 9.64
CA LYS A 155 6.62 -5.71 9.25
C LYS A 155 5.94 -6.18 7.97
N LEU A 156 4.63 -5.94 7.84
CA LEU A 156 3.87 -6.28 6.63
C LEU A 156 4.38 -5.51 5.42
N GLN A 157 4.57 -4.20 5.57
CA GLN A 157 5.08 -3.35 4.49
C GLN A 157 6.49 -3.77 4.06
N LYS A 158 7.36 -4.08 5.02
CA LYS A 158 8.71 -4.59 4.73
C LYS A 158 8.64 -5.94 4.01
N SER A 159 7.83 -6.87 4.49
CA SER A 159 7.66 -8.19 3.87
C SER A 159 7.13 -8.07 2.43
N PHE A 160 6.19 -7.16 2.19
CA PHE A 160 5.68 -6.87 0.85
C PHE A 160 6.78 -6.36 -0.08
N GLN A 161 7.59 -5.39 0.38
CA GLN A 161 8.72 -4.86 -0.39
C GLN A 161 9.78 -5.94 -0.69
N ASP A 162 10.09 -6.80 0.28
CA ASP A 162 11.06 -7.88 0.12
C ASP A 162 10.55 -8.92 -0.89
N LEU A 163 9.25 -9.26 -0.85
CA LEU A 163 8.61 -10.16 -1.81
C LEU A 163 8.63 -9.56 -3.22
N GLN A 164 8.31 -8.27 -3.36
CA GLN A 164 8.35 -7.58 -4.65
C GLN A 164 9.76 -7.62 -5.26
N LYS A 165 10.80 -7.32 -4.48
CA LYS A 165 12.19 -7.40 -4.94
C LYS A 165 12.60 -8.81 -5.34
N ALA A 166 12.18 -9.83 -4.57
CA ALA A 166 12.47 -11.23 -4.89
C ALA A 166 11.79 -11.65 -6.20
N PHE A 167 10.55 -11.21 -6.42
CA PHE A 167 9.81 -11.45 -7.66
C PHE A 167 10.50 -10.80 -8.87
N GLU A 168 10.86 -9.51 -8.76
CA GLU A 168 11.62 -8.78 -9.80
C GLU A 168 12.94 -9.48 -10.11
N GLY A 169 13.69 -9.86 -9.09
CA GLY A 169 14.94 -10.60 -9.23
C GLY A 169 14.77 -11.94 -9.94
N THR A 170 13.67 -12.64 -9.68
CA THR A 170 13.35 -13.92 -10.36
C THR A 170 13.08 -13.70 -11.84
N ILE A 171 12.29 -12.68 -12.19
CA ILE A 171 12.01 -12.33 -13.59
C ILE A 171 13.30 -11.95 -14.34
N LEU A 172 14.15 -11.14 -13.72
CA LEU A 172 15.45 -10.78 -14.29
C LEU A 172 16.36 -12.01 -14.49
N ALA A 173 16.40 -12.92 -13.53
CA ALA A 173 17.17 -14.16 -13.66
C ALA A 173 16.65 -15.05 -14.81
N MET A 174 15.32 -15.15 -14.98
CA MET A 174 14.71 -15.84 -16.13
C MET A 174 15.10 -15.19 -17.45
N SER A 175 15.01 -13.86 -17.54
CA SER A 175 15.44 -13.08 -18.69
C SER A 175 16.91 -13.37 -19.03
N GLN A 176 17.81 -13.27 -18.07
CA GLN A 176 19.24 -13.53 -18.24
C GLN A 176 19.54 -14.98 -18.65
N THR A 177 18.75 -15.94 -18.15
CA THR A 177 18.91 -17.35 -18.52
C THR A 177 18.63 -17.56 -20.01
N VAL A 178 17.62 -16.90 -20.54
CA VAL A 178 17.32 -16.94 -21.99
C VAL A 178 18.38 -16.20 -22.80
N GLU A 179 18.77 -15.00 -22.37
CA GLU A 179 19.84 -14.21 -23.01
C GLU A 179 21.18 -14.95 -23.03
N SER A 180 21.47 -15.83 -22.05
CA SER A 180 22.71 -16.62 -22.03
C SER A 180 22.83 -17.60 -23.20
N LYS A 181 21.70 -18.01 -23.80
CA LYS A 181 21.67 -18.86 -25.01
C LYS A 181 21.86 -18.06 -26.31
N ASP A 182 21.58 -16.77 -26.27
CA ASP A 182 21.76 -15.86 -27.41
C ASP A 182 22.58 -14.64 -26.96
N PRO A 183 23.91 -14.73 -26.92
CA PRO A 183 24.77 -13.67 -26.39
C PRO A 183 24.61 -12.31 -27.11
N TYR A 184 24.02 -12.31 -28.28
CA TYR A 184 23.78 -11.10 -29.08
C TYR A 184 22.54 -10.34 -28.64
N THR A 185 21.71 -10.94 -27.78
CA THR A 185 20.52 -10.30 -27.20
C THR A 185 20.76 -9.73 -25.79
N ALA A 186 22.01 -9.69 -25.34
CA ALA A 186 22.32 -9.14 -24.00
C ALA A 186 21.75 -7.74 -23.81
N GLY A 187 20.85 -7.61 -22.83
CA GLY A 187 20.11 -6.39 -22.52
C GLY A 187 19.01 -5.99 -23.52
N HIS A 188 18.75 -6.80 -24.57
CA HIS A 188 17.65 -6.58 -25.50
C HIS A 188 16.30 -6.50 -24.78
N GLN A 189 15.97 -7.53 -23.99
CA GLN A 189 14.71 -7.61 -23.28
C GLN A 189 14.48 -6.38 -22.39
N ARG A 190 15.53 -5.90 -21.72
CA ARG A 190 15.45 -4.69 -20.91
C ARG A 190 15.22 -3.43 -21.75
N ARG A 191 15.93 -3.27 -22.89
CA ARG A 191 15.74 -2.11 -23.76
C ARG A 191 14.35 -2.09 -24.38
N VAL A 192 13.84 -3.24 -24.83
CA VAL A 192 12.45 -3.41 -25.31
C VAL A 192 11.46 -3.07 -24.19
N SER A 193 11.64 -3.62 -23.01
CA SER A 193 10.82 -3.38 -21.83
C SER A 193 10.74 -1.89 -21.48
N ASN A 194 11.88 -1.18 -21.45
CA ASN A 194 11.92 0.25 -21.14
C ASN A 194 11.23 1.10 -22.21
N LEU A 195 11.43 0.77 -23.50
CA LEU A 195 10.76 1.48 -24.58
C LEU A 195 9.25 1.24 -24.56
N ALA A 196 8.82 0.00 -24.41
CA ALA A 196 7.40 -0.34 -24.31
C ALA A 196 6.71 0.35 -23.14
N TYR A 197 7.35 0.42 -21.98
CA TYR A 197 6.90 1.18 -20.81
C TYR A 197 6.75 2.68 -21.12
N ALA A 198 7.75 3.28 -21.75
CA ALA A 198 7.72 4.70 -22.12
C ALA A 198 6.58 5.00 -23.12
N ILE A 199 6.38 4.12 -24.12
CA ILE A 199 5.26 4.23 -25.06
C ILE A 199 3.93 4.17 -24.31
N ALA A 200 3.76 3.20 -23.40
CA ALA A 200 2.53 3.01 -22.64
C ALA A 200 2.17 4.26 -21.81
N LEU A 201 3.13 4.82 -21.09
CA LEU A 201 2.93 6.04 -20.30
C LEU A 201 2.58 7.24 -21.19
N GLU A 202 3.26 7.41 -22.32
CA GLU A 202 3.01 8.53 -23.25
C GLU A 202 1.66 8.39 -23.96
N MET A 203 1.14 7.16 -24.10
CA MET A 203 -0.22 6.89 -24.56
C MET A 203 -1.29 7.19 -23.50
N GLY A 204 -0.89 7.48 -22.24
CA GLY A 204 -1.80 7.78 -21.14
C GLY A 204 -2.33 6.53 -20.42
N LEU A 205 -1.69 5.36 -20.57
CA LEU A 205 -2.03 4.20 -19.75
C LEU A 205 -1.63 4.47 -18.29
N SER A 206 -2.36 3.84 -17.36
CA SER A 206 -2.01 3.90 -15.94
C SER A 206 -0.63 3.28 -15.67
N THR A 207 0.06 3.74 -14.62
CA THR A 207 1.34 3.15 -14.19
C THR A 207 1.23 1.64 -14.00
N HIS A 208 0.11 1.17 -13.41
CA HIS A 208 -0.15 -0.26 -13.24
C HIS A 208 -0.20 -1.03 -14.57
N GLN A 209 -0.84 -0.50 -15.62
CA GLN A 209 -0.86 -1.13 -16.94
C GLN A 209 0.53 -1.10 -17.60
N ALA A 210 1.22 0.04 -17.51
CA ALA A 210 2.58 0.18 -18.02
C ALA A 210 3.56 -0.80 -17.36
N ASP A 211 3.44 -1.04 -16.04
CA ASP A 211 4.24 -2.03 -15.31
C ASP A 211 4.00 -3.46 -15.84
N GLY A 212 2.76 -3.80 -16.19
CA GLY A 212 2.45 -5.08 -16.86
C GLY A 212 3.16 -5.24 -18.20
N ILE A 213 3.16 -4.19 -19.02
CA ILE A 213 3.86 -4.17 -20.31
C ILE A 213 5.38 -4.28 -20.10
N ARG A 214 5.92 -3.55 -19.13
CA ARG A 214 7.32 -3.62 -18.76
C ARG A 214 7.73 -5.03 -18.33
N MET A 215 6.91 -5.67 -17.49
CA MET A 215 7.14 -7.05 -17.05
C MET A 215 7.13 -8.03 -18.23
N ALA A 216 6.12 -7.93 -19.11
CA ALA A 216 6.04 -8.75 -20.31
C ALA A 216 7.29 -8.55 -21.20
N GLY A 217 7.79 -7.32 -21.34
CA GLY A 217 8.99 -7.01 -22.11
C GLY A 217 10.26 -7.69 -21.59
N LEU A 218 10.38 -7.87 -20.27
CA LEU A 218 11.53 -8.57 -19.68
C LEU A 218 11.56 -10.05 -20.01
N ILE A 219 10.41 -10.68 -20.29
CA ILE A 219 10.30 -12.12 -20.50
C ILE A 219 9.61 -12.51 -21.80
N HIS A 220 9.39 -11.56 -22.74
CA HIS A 220 8.65 -11.83 -23.97
C HIS A 220 9.27 -12.97 -24.79
N ASP A 221 10.57 -13.10 -24.72
CA ASP A 221 11.38 -14.09 -25.44
C ASP A 221 11.64 -15.38 -24.65
N ILE A 222 10.98 -15.60 -23.47
CA ILE A 222 11.27 -16.76 -22.62
C ILE A 222 11.13 -18.09 -23.35
N GLY A 223 10.27 -18.18 -24.35
CA GLY A 223 10.08 -19.37 -25.16
C GLY A 223 11.27 -19.74 -26.02
N LYS A 224 12.23 -18.85 -26.25
CA LYS A 224 13.49 -19.17 -26.93
C LYS A 224 14.33 -20.20 -26.20
N ILE A 225 13.99 -20.49 -24.94
CA ILE A 225 14.63 -21.59 -24.20
C ILE A 225 14.51 -22.93 -24.93
N SER A 226 13.47 -23.15 -25.74
CA SER A 226 13.24 -24.35 -26.54
C SER A 226 14.06 -24.39 -27.85
N VAL A 227 14.60 -23.26 -28.30
CA VAL A 227 15.37 -23.19 -29.56
C VAL A 227 16.83 -23.59 -29.28
N PRO A 228 17.42 -24.49 -30.08
CA PRO A 228 18.83 -24.81 -29.97
C PRO A 228 19.72 -23.56 -30.13
N ALA A 229 20.75 -23.45 -29.28
CA ALA A 229 21.65 -22.29 -29.30
C ALA A 229 22.38 -22.14 -30.66
N GLU A 230 22.67 -23.25 -31.29
CA GLU A 230 23.34 -23.31 -32.62
C GLU A 230 22.50 -22.62 -33.72
N ILE A 231 21.16 -22.58 -33.55
CA ILE A 231 20.28 -21.89 -34.50
C ILE A 231 20.26 -20.38 -34.15
N LEU A 232 20.17 -20.02 -32.86
CA LEU A 232 20.12 -18.63 -32.43
C LEU A 232 21.43 -17.88 -32.74
N THR A 233 22.57 -18.56 -32.62
CA THR A 233 23.91 -17.99 -32.83
C THR A 233 24.48 -18.23 -34.24
N LYS A 234 23.70 -18.85 -35.15
CA LYS A 234 24.17 -19.24 -36.49
C LYS A 234 24.58 -18.02 -37.29
N PRO A 235 25.84 -17.97 -37.73
CA PRO A 235 26.28 -16.92 -38.65
C PRO A 235 25.72 -17.19 -40.08
N GLY A 236 25.12 -16.16 -40.69
CA GLY A 236 24.62 -16.23 -42.07
C GLY A 236 23.14 -16.66 -42.18
N HIS A 237 22.81 -17.35 -43.29
CA HIS A 237 21.40 -17.64 -43.59
C HIS A 237 20.76 -18.69 -42.70
N ILE A 238 19.60 -18.36 -42.13
CA ILE A 238 18.73 -19.27 -41.38
C ILE A 238 17.78 -19.91 -42.40
N THR A 239 17.66 -21.24 -42.38
CA THR A 239 16.77 -22.01 -43.26
C THR A 239 15.31 -21.82 -42.87
N LYS A 240 14.38 -22.12 -43.79
CA LYS A 240 12.92 -22.05 -43.49
C LYS A 240 12.51 -22.92 -42.31
N LYS A 241 13.14 -24.09 -42.12
CA LYS A 241 12.87 -24.99 -40.99
C LYS A 241 13.35 -24.40 -39.66
N GLU A 242 14.52 -23.77 -39.65
CA GLU A 242 15.08 -23.09 -38.48
C GLU A 242 14.23 -21.85 -38.10
N ILE A 243 13.79 -21.09 -39.11
CA ILE A 243 12.85 -19.97 -38.91
C ILE A 243 11.54 -20.45 -38.25
N ALA A 244 11.01 -21.58 -38.70
CA ALA A 244 9.78 -22.13 -38.10
C ALA A 244 10.00 -22.46 -36.63
N LEU A 245 11.13 -23.07 -36.23
CA LEU A 245 11.48 -23.34 -34.85
C LEU A 245 11.60 -22.05 -34.02
N ILE A 246 12.19 -21.00 -34.59
CA ILE A 246 12.26 -19.71 -33.88
C ILE A 246 10.87 -19.12 -33.73
N LYS A 247 9.98 -19.23 -34.73
CA LYS A 247 8.62 -18.68 -34.68
C LYS A 247 7.69 -19.37 -33.68
N ASP A 248 8.09 -20.52 -33.14
CA ASP A 248 7.31 -21.21 -32.11
C ASP A 248 7.49 -20.61 -30.70
N HIS A 249 8.52 -19.73 -30.48
CA HIS A 249 8.82 -19.23 -29.15
C HIS A 249 7.68 -18.45 -28.47
N PRO A 250 6.81 -17.69 -29.18
CA PRO A 250 5.69 -17.03 -28.50
C PRO A 250 4.69 -18.03 -27.90
N GLN A 251 4.42 -19.12 -28.64
CA GLN A 251 3.56 -20.20 -28.14
C GLN A 251 4.20 -20.92 -26.93
N VAL A 252 5.48 -21.26 -27.03
CA VAL A 252 6.21 -21.89 -25.91
C VAL A 252 6.26 -20.94 -24.71
N GLY A 253 6.51 -19.65 -24.93
CA GLY A 253 6.50 -18.64 -23.87
C GLY A 253 5.14 -18.55 -23.19
N TYR A 254 4.06 -18.54 -23.94
CA TYR A 254 2.70 -18.62 -23.42
C TYR A 254 2.47 -19.87 -22.57
N ASP A 255 2.88 -21.04 -23.08
CA ASP A 255 2.69 -22.31 -22.36
C ASP A 255 3.48 -22.36 -21.04
N ILE A 256 4.64 -21.70 -20.95
CA ILE A 256 5.42 -21.55 -19.72
C ILE A 256 4.69 -20.64 -18.73
N LEU A 257 4.11 -19.53 -19.20
CA LEU A 257 3.61 -18.45 -18.34
C LEU A 257 2.11 -18.56 -18.00
N LYS A 258 1.30 -19.28 -18.78
CA LYS A 258 -0.16 -19.34 -18.62
C LYS A 258 -0.64 -19.87 -17.29
N GLY A 259 0.18 -20.64 -16.58
CA GLY A 259 -0.13 -21.18 -15.26
C GLY A 259 0.20 -20.25 -14.09
N ILE A 260 0.78 -19.08 -14.36
CA ILE A 260 1.14 -18.09 -13.34
C ILE A 260 0.04 -17.02 -13.29
N GLU A 261 -0.54 -16.80 -12.12
CA GLU A 261 -1.56 -15.78 -11.91
C GLU A 261 -0.91 -14.38 -11.78
N PHE A 262 -0.55 -13.80 -12.91
CA PHE A 262 -0.10 -12.41 -12.95
C PHE A 262 -1.31 -11.46 -12.84
N PRO A 263 -1.14 -10.27 -12.24
CA PRO A 263 -2.18 -9.23 -12.26
C PRO A 263 -2.40 -8.60 -13.66
N TRP A 264 -1.62 -8.99 -14.63
CA TRP A 264 -1.64 -8.54 -16.03
C TRP A 264 -1.68 -9.72 -16.99
N PRO A 265 -2.16 -9.55 -18.23
CA PRO A 265 -2.24 -10.62 -19.20
C PRO A 265 -0.88 -10.97 -19.85
N ILE A 266 0.18 -11.15 -19.03
CA ILE A 266 1.57 -11.32 -19.51
C ILE A 266 1.69 -12.46 -20.50
N ALA A 267 1.11 -13.62 -20.21
CA ALA A 267 1.15 -14.78 -21.11
C ALA A 267 0.56 -14.46 -22.49
N GLN A 268 -0.55 -13.71 -22.54
CA GLN A 268 -1.18 -13.30 -23.78
C GLN A 268 -0.34 -12.26 -24.54
N ILE A 269 0.28 -11.32 -23.82
CA ILE A 269 1.19 -10.33 -24.44
C ILE A 269 2.37 -11.07 -25.10
N VAL A 270 2.96 -12.04 -24.40
CA VAL A 270 4.04 -12.88 -24.91
C VAL A 270 3.60 -13.71 -26.11
N LEU A 271 2.38 -14.24 -26.11
CA LEU A 271 1.84 -14.98 -27.26
C LEU A 271 1.68 -14.09 -28.51
N GLN A 272 1.29 -12.83 -28.32
CA GLN A 272 0.84 -11.95 -29.40
C GLN A 272 1.88 -10.92 -29.87
N HIS A 273 3.07 -10.82 -29.25
CA HIS A 273 4.01 -9.73 -29.55
C HIS A 273 4.58 -9.75 -30.98
N HIS A 274 4.46 -10.84 -31.70
CA HIS A 274 4.81 -10.94 -33.13
C HIS A 274 3.60 -10.93 -34.06
N GLU A 275 2.40 -10.72 -33.56
CA GLU A 275 1.22 -10.49 -34.40
C GLU A 275 1.36 -9.13 -35.14
N LYS A 276 0.72 -9.06 -36.32
CA LYS A 276 0.72 -7.87 -37.17
C LYS A 276 -0.70 -7.41 -37.44
N MET A 277 -0.89 -6.09 -37.59
CA MET A 277 -2.22 -5.49 -37.75
C MET A 277 -2.98 -6.05 -38.95
N ASP A 278 -2.29 -6.50 -40.00
CA ASP A 278 -2.85 -7.09 -41.24
C ASP A 278 -3.09 -8.62 -41.16
N GLY A 279 -2.76 -9.26 -40.03
CA GLY A 279 -2.87 -10.71 -39.84
C GLY A 279 -1.71 -11.52 -40.41
N SER A 280 -0.66 -10.90 -40.93
CA SER A 280 0.53 -11.59 -41.44
C SER A 280 1.48 -12.06 -40.34
N GLY A 281 1.18 -11.74 -39.08
CA GLY A 281 1.94 -12.10 -37.88
C GLY A 281 1.84 -13.57 -37.52
N TYR A 282 2.39 -13.91 -36.37
CA TYR A 282 2.37 -15.27 -35.82
C TYR A 282 2.31 -15.23 -34.27
N PRO A 283 1.89 -16.32 -33.62
CA PRO A 283 1.54 -17.64 -34.13
C PRO A 283 0.10 -17.79 -34.60
N GLN A 284 -0.81 -16.86 -34.26
CA GLN A 284 -2.25 -17.01 -34.46
C GLN A 284 -2.76 -16.30 -35.73
N GLY A 285 -2.02 -15.34 -36.28
CA GLY A 285 -2.44 -14.53 -37.42
C GLY A 285 -3.62 -13.61 -37.09
N LEU A 286 -3.61 -13.01 -35.90
CA LEU A 286 -4.66 -12.13 -35.41
C LEU A 286 -4.72 -10.83 -36.22
N LEU A 287 -5.93 -10.33 -36.47
CA LEU A 287 -6.16 -9.01 -37.05
C LEU A 287 -6.10 -7.92 -35.97
N GLY A 288 -5.76 -6.72 -36.36
CA GLY A 288 -5.43 -5.58 -35.49
C GLY A 288 -6.26 -5.41 -34.22
N LYS A 289 -7.61 -5.48 -34.36
CA LYS A 289 -8.51 -5.31 -33.22
C LYS A 289 -8.50 -6.48 -32.21
N ASP A 290 -8.06 -7.66 -32.67
CA ASP A 290 -8.03 -8.87 -31.87
C ASP A 290 -6.68 -9.04 -31.14
N ILE A 291 -5.69 -8.20 -31.47
CA ILE A 291 -4.39 -8.13 -30.79
C ILE A 291 -4.51 -7.20 -29.58
N LEU A 292 -4.06 -7.64 -28.41
CA LEU A 292 -4.00 -6.79 -27.20
C LEU A 292 -3.20 -5.51 -27.47
N LEU A 293 -3.63 -4.38 -26.93
CA LEU A 293 -2.90 -3.11 -27.07
C LEU A 293 -1.48 -3.23 -26.55
N GLU A 294 -1.30 -3.91 -25.44
CA GLU A 294 -0.03 -4.19 -24.81
C GLU A 294 0.92 -4.98 -25.74
N ALA A 295 0.36 -5.94 -26.48
CA ALA A 295 1.13 -6.71 -27.46
C ALA A 295 1.48 -5.87 -28.69
N ARG A 296 0.61 -4.96 -29.15
CA ARG A 296 0.91 -4.01 -30.24
C ARG A 296 2.04 -3.06 -29.84
N ILE A 297 2.04 -2.55 -28.59
CA ILE A 297 3.12 -1.73 -28.02
C ILE A 297 4.41 -2.53 -27.98
N MET A 298 4.36 -3.77 -27.49
CA MET A 298 5.50 -4.67 -27.40
C MET A 298 6.09 -4.95 -28.78
N GLY A 299 5.25 -5.25 -29.78
CA GLY A 299 5.68 -5.55 -31.15
C GLY A 299 6.38 -4.39 -31.84
N VAL A 300 6.00 -3.14 -31.59
CA VAL A 300 6.70 -1.94 -32.08
C VAL A 300 8.04 -1.77 -31.38
N ALA A 301 8.08 -1.91 -30.05
CA ALA A 301 9.30 -1.76 -29.26
C ALA A 301 10.34 -2.83 -29.61
N ASP A 302 9.92 -4.09 -29.77
CA ASP A 302 10.79 -5.21 -30.13
C ASP A 302 11.39 -5.04 -31.54
N VAL A 303 10.58 -4.71 -32.53
CA VAL A 303 11.06 -4.48 -33.89
C VAL A 303 12.04 -3.31 -33.96
N LEU A 304 11.72 -2.21 -33.26
CA LEU A 304 12.58 -1.02 -33.27
C LEU A 304 13.96 -1.33 -32.66
N GLU A 305 13.95 -1.95 -31.46
CA GLU A 305 15.19 -2.35 -30.80
C GLU A 305 15.96 -3.39 -31.65
N GLY A 306 15.23 -4.39 -32.15
CA GLY A 306 15.82 -5.43 -32.99
C GLY A 306 16.49 -4.91 -34.28
N ILE A 307 15.99 -3.84 -34.88
CA ILE A 307 16.60 -3.20 -36.05
C ILE A 307 17.75 -2.30 -35.65
N ALA A 308 17.62 -1.56 -34.57
CA ALA A 308 18.64 -0.62 -34.11
C ALA A 308 19.90 -1.33 -33.59
N SER A 309 19.78 -2.54 -33.07
CA SER A 309 20.84 -3.31 -32.43
C SER A 309 21.51 -4.32 -33.37
N TYR A 310 22.70 -4.78 -32.97
CA TYR A 310 23.46 -5.80 -33.70
C TYR A 310 22.82 -7.19 -33.54
N ARG A 311 22.79 -7.97 -34.63
CA ARG A 311 22.35 -9.37 -34.62
C ARG A 311 23.41 -10.25 -35.36
N PRO A 312 23.54 -11.58 -35.03
CA PRO A 312 24.59 -12.43 -35.64
C PRO A 312 24.56 -12.48 -37.16
N TYR A 313 23.38 -12.35 -37.71
CA TYR A 313 23.13 -12.43 -39.17
C TYR A 313 22.95 -11.05 -39.83
N ARG A 314 23.09 -9.93 -39.06
CA ARG A 314 22.92 -8.57 -39.60
C ARG A 314 23.60 -7.53 -38.69
N PRO A 315 24.39 -6.59 -39.24
CA PRO A 315 24.91 -5.46 -38.48
C PRO A 315 23.77 -4.57 -37.95
N ALA A 316 24.04 -3.80 -36.89
CA ALA A 316 23.14 -2.76 -36.43
C ALA A 316 22.89 -1.76 -37.57
N LEU A 317 21.62 -1.52 -37.89
CA LEU A 317 21.25 -0.53 -38.91
C LEU A 317 21.07 0.87 -38.35
N GLY A 318 21.07 0.97 -37.02
CA GLY A 318 20.88 2.22 -36.29
C GLY A 318 19.39 2.60 -36.10
N ILE A 319 19.21 3.63 -35.31
CA ILE A 319 17.87 4.06 -34.90
C ILE A 319 17.08 4.65 -36.08
N ASP A 320 17.72 5.38 -36.98
CA ASP A 320 17.04 6.01 -38.11
C ASP A 320 16.41 4.98 -39.06
N ALA A 321 17.08 3.86 -39.30
CA ALA A 321 16.54 2.76 -40.08
C ALA A 321 15.37 2.07 -39.39
N ALA A 322 15.45 1.94 -38.08
CA ALA A 322 14.37 1.36 -37.28
C ALA A 322 13.11 2.25 -37.26
N LEU A 323 13.28 3.55 -37.07
CA LEU A 323 12.18 4.53 -37.14
C LEU A 323 11.56 4.59 -38.53
N LYS A 324 12.36 4.48 -39.58
CA LYS A 324 11.89 4.41 -40.98
C LYS A 324 11.01 3.17 -41.19
N GLU A 325 11.46 2.00 -40.75
CA GLU A 325 10.69 0.75 -40.86
C GLU A 325 9.31 0.83 -40.25
N ILE A 326 9.22 1.31 -39.01
CA ILE A 326 7.90 1.41 -38.32
C ILE A 326 7.03 2.48 -38.96
N THR A 327 7.61 3.53 -39.54
CA THR A 327 6.88 4.61 -40.22
C THR A 327 6.29 4.15 -41.56
N GLU A 328 7.10 3.46 -42.38
CA GLU A 328 6.68 2.96 -43.69
C GLU A 328 5.58 1.88 -43.59
N ASN A 329 5.63 1.11 -42.51
CA ASN A 329 4.66 0.03 -42.27
C ASN A 329 3.55 0.42 -41.25
N LYS A 330 3.43 1.71 -40.94
CA LYS A 330 2.36 2.26 -40.10
C LYS A 330 0.97 1.99 -40.74
N ASN A 331 -0.03 1.61 -39.95
CA ASN A 331 -1.36 1.17 -40.37
C ASN A 331 -1.40 -0.14 -41.19
N LEU A 332 -0.29 -0.70 -41.60
CA LEU A 332 -0.22 -1.98 -42.30
C LEU A 332 0.18 -3.09 -41.31
N LEU A 333 1.41 -3.01 -40.80
CA LEU A 333 1.97 -4.00 -39.87
C LEU A 333 1.88 -3.55 -38.41
N TYR A 334 1.89 -2.25 -38.15
CA TYR A 334 1.97 -1.64 -36.81
C TYR A 334 0.79 -0.71 -36.55
N ASP A 335 0.37 -0.68 -35.29
CA ASP A 335 -0.67 0.24 -34.81
C ASP A 335 -0.19 1.69 -34.99
N ALA A 336 -1.03 2.50 -35.66
CA ALA A 336 -0.68 3.86 -35.99
C ALA A 336 -0.42 4.75 -34.77
N GLN A 337 -1.26 4.60 -33.74
CA GLN A 337 -1.15 5.40 -32.52
C GLN A 337 0.14 5.04 -31.76
N VAL A 338 0.47 3.75 -31.69
CA VAL A 338 1.71 3.28 -31.05
C VAL A 338 2.93 3.81 -31.80
N VAL A 339 2.92 3.76 -33.16
CA VAL A 339 4.01 4.29 -33.96
C VAL A 339 4.18 5.80 -33.78
N ASP A 340 3.07 6.58 -33.79
CA ASP A 340 3.15 8.04 -33.60
C ASP A 340 3.73 8.42 -32.25
N ILE A 341 3.32 7.73 -31.20
CA ILE A 341 3.87 7.94 -29.86
C ILE A 341 5.35 7.54 -29.78
N CYS A 342 5.72 6.43 -30.42
CA CYS A 342 7.12 6.00 -30.48
C CYS A 342 8.00 7.04 -31.19
N LEU A 343 7.56 7.57 -32.34
CA LEU A 343 8.27 8.64 -33.07
C LEU A 343 8.43 9.89 -32.21
N LYS A 344 7.38 10.31 -31.50
CA LYS A 344 7.39 11.45 -30.59
C LYS A 344 8.44 11.28 -29.48
N LEU A 345 8.54 10.08 -28.88
CA LEU A 345 9.53 9.79 -27.84
C LEU A 345 10.97 10.03 -28.33
N PHE A 346 11.31 9.56 -29.53
CA PHE A 346 12.67 9.73 -30.07
C PHE A 346 12.93 11.13 -30.61
N GLN A 347 11.98 11.75 -31.32
CA GLN A 347 12.18 13.03 -32.00
C GLN A 347 12.02 14.25 -31.08
N GLU A 348 11.06 14.20 -30.13
CA GLU A 348 10.74 15.35 -29.26
C GLU A 348 11.28 15.18 -27.84
N LYS A 349 11.24 13.95 -27.29
CA LYS A 349 11.61 13.68 -25.89
C LYS A 349 13.01 13.11 -25.71
N GLN A 350 13.77 12.97 -26.81
CA GLN A 350 15.16 12.49 -26.81
C GLN A 350 15.33 11.15 -26.08
N PHE A 351 14.37 10.23 -26.28
CA PHE A 351 14.51 8.89 -25.73
C PHE A 351 15.75 8.21 -26.30
N GLU A 352 16.59 7.69 -25.44
CA GLU A 352 17.78 6.92 -25.82
C GLU A 352 17.77 5.55 -25.16
N PHE A 353 18.21 4.53 -25.87
CA PHE A 353 18.48 3.25 -25.26
C PHE A 353 19.69 3.34 -24.32
N GLU A 354 19.50 2.94 -23.07
CA GLU A 354 20.58 2.92 -22.08
C GLU A 354 21.78 2.10 -22.55
N LYS A 355 22.97 2.71 -22.56
CA LYS A 355 24.24 2.08 -22.98
C LYS A 355 24.91 1.25 -21.90
N LYS A 356 24.49 1.31 -20.61
CA LYS A 356 25.15 0.64 -19.48
C LYS A 356 24.20 -0.11 -18.53
N VAL A 357 24.78 -1.17 -17.99
CA VAL A 357 24.27 -2.18 -17.10
C VAL A 357 24.16 -1.63 -15.67
N PHE A 358 23.07 -2.04 -14.95
CA PHE A 358 22.87 -1.93 -13.50
C PHE A 358 22.75 -0.51 -12.93
N ASP A 359 21.54 0.01 -12.84
CA ASP A 359 20.91 0.53 -11.64
C ASP A 359 19.54 1.14 -11.96
N ASN A 360 18.56 0.96 -11.07
CA ASN A 360 17.23 1.56 -11.07
C ASN A 360 16.09 0.81 -11.78
N PHE A 361 15.89 -0.48 -11.46
CA PHE A 361 14.55 -1.05 -11.49
C PHE A 361 13.83 -0.69 -10.19
N ARG A 362 12.84 0.19 -10.25
CA ARG A 362 11.83 0.39 -9.21
C ARG A 362 10.47 0.38 -9.89
N PHE A 363 9.62 -0.56 -9.49
CA PHE A 363 8.19 -0.44 -9.75
C PHE A 363 7.64 0.57 -8.74
N GLY A 364 6.83 1.52 -9.22
CA GLY A 364 6.22 2.57 -8.43
C GLY A 364 5.14 2.07 -7.47
#